data_59ea5774c940d316dca2eb91cb7f515c
#
_entry.id   59ea5774c940d316dca2eb91cb7f515c
#
_cell.length_a   1.000
_cell.length_b   1.000
_cell.length_c   1.000
_cell.angle_alpha   90.00
_cell.angle_beta   90.00
_cell.angle_gamma   90.00
#
_symmetry.space_group_name_H-M   'P 1'
#
loop_
_entity.id
_entity.type
_entity.pdbx_description
1 polymer ?
#
loop_
_entity_poly.entity_id
_entity_poly.type
_entity_poly.pdbx_seq_one_letter_code
_entity_poly.pdbx_strand_id
1 'polypeptide(L)'
;MWKRRINSVTAAVLFAVAATGCDSAAVDQEYASGNTGNVESVLKTLPIDIPSPIETEGLVFMREEEKLAHDVYVVLYDAWGAKVFNNIAASEQKHTDAIKLLLDRYGIEDPVTDSSVGVFKNEVLAGLYATLVETGKKSVVDALMVGAAIEEIDIRDIMTELTDNVDNADITFVYESLLAGSGNHLRAFVSNLAMQGVDYEPQYLDDALYESIIESTNTSGNGGGNGRHGG
;
A
#
# COMPACT_ATOMS: atom_id res chain seq x y z
N MET A 1 26.10 -8.17 -0.40
CA MET A 1 25.92 -9.40 -1.19
C MET A 1 24.96 -10.30 -0.44
N TRP A 2 23.65 -10.18 -0.69
CA TRP A 2 22.65 -11.07 -0.12
C TRP A 2 21.70 -11.50 -1.25
N LYS A 3 22.12 -12.50 -2.00
CA LYS A 3 21.28 -13.22 -2.95
C LYS A 3 20.84 -14.51 -2.28
N ARG A 4 19.61 -14.58 -1.81
CA ARG A 4 18.91 -15.86 -1.63
C ARG A 4 17.92 -16.03 -2.78
N ARG A 5 18.19 -17.04 -3.60
CA ARG A 5 17.29 -17.52 -4.65
C ARG A 5 16.08 -18.16 -3.97
N ILE A 6 14.90 -17.64 -4.22
CA ILE A 6 13.65 -18.34 -3.95
C ILE A 6 13.12 -18.78 -5.31
N ASN A 7 12.79 -20.08 -5.40
CA ASN A 7 12.38 -20.77 -6.62
C ASN A 7 11.13 -20.15 -7.22
N SER A 8 11.18 -19.93 -8.54
CA SER A 8 10.07 -19.53 -9.38
C SER A 8 8.92 -20.55 -9.29
N VAL A 9 7.76 -20.08 -8.86
CA VAL A 9 6.47 -20.66 -9.21
C VAL A 9 5.79 -19.66 -10.12
N THR A 10 5.83 -19.94 -11.41
CA THR A 10 5.16 -19.17 -12.44
C THR A 10 3.67 -19.47 -12.36
N ALA A 11 2.89 -18.60 -11.78
CA ALA A 11 1.45 -18.58 -11.93
C ALA A 11 1.06 -17.34 -12.75
N ALA A 12 0.81 -17.56 -14.03
CA ALA A 12 0.16 -16.58 -14.89
C ALA A 12 -1.31 -16.51 -14.46
N VAL A 13 -1.68 -15.52 -13.68
CA VAL A 13 -3.07 -15.19 -13.39
C VAL A 13 -3.57 -14.21 -14.44
N LEU A 14 -4.26 -14.72 -15.46
CA LEU A 14 -5.11 -13.92 -16.33
C LEU A 14 -6.27 -13.39 -15.48
N PHE A 15 -6.32 -12.10 -15.25
CA PHE A 15 -7.50 -11.44 -14.72
C PHE A 15 -8.64 -11.49 -15.74
N ALA A 16 -9.53 -12.47 -15.60
CA ALA A 16 -10.86 -12.43 -16.16
C ALA A 16 -11.80 -11.89 -15.08
N VAL A 17 -11.97 -10.58 -15.03
CA VAL A 17 -13.00 -9.96 -14.21
C VAL A 17 -14.35 -10.30 -14.82
N ALA A 18 -15.07 -11.23 -14.23
CA ALA A 18 -16.48 -11.43 -14.50
C ALA A 18 -17.25 -10.30 -13.81
N ALA A 19 -17.70 -9.33 -14.61
CA ALA A 19 -18.55 -8.23 -14.15
C ALA A 19 -19.90 -8.78 -13.70
N THR A 20 -20.11 -8.88 -12.38
CA THR A 20 -21.45 -8.79 -11.79
C THR A 20 -21.54 -7.40 -11.16
N GLY A 21 -22.43 -6.58 -11.75
CA GLY A 21 -22.52 -5.15 -11.50
C GLY A 21 -22.76 -4.77 -10.05
N CYS A 22 -21.77 -4.12 -9.51
CA CYS A 22 -21.88 -3.00 -8.56
C CYS A 22 -20.89 -1.97 -9.05
N ASP A 23 -21.26 -0.70 -9.00
CA ASP A 23 -20.45 0.43 -9.49
C ASP A 23 -19.10 0.53 -8.74
N SER A 24 -18.12 -0.30 -9.11
CA SER A 24 -16.76 -0.26 -8.56
C SER A 24 -16.02 1.04 -8.91
N ALA A 25 -16.34 1.64 -10.06
CA ALA A 25 -15.69 2.86 -10.55
C ALA A 25 -15.86 4.09 -9.63
N ALA A 26 -16.92 4.15 -8.81
CA ALA A 26 -17.13 5.25 -7.86
C ALA A 26 -16.29 5.07 -6.58
N VAL A 27 -16.03 3.82 -6.20
CA VAL A 27 -15.25 3.46 -5.00
C VAL A 27 -13.77 3.74 -5.23
N ASP A 28 -13.23 3.35 -6.40
CA ASP A 28 -11.82 3.57 -6.76
C ASP A 28 -11.43 5.05 -6.81
N GLN A 29 -12.36 5.93 -7.25
CA GLN A 29 -12.11 7.38 -7.31
C GLN A 29 -12.05 8.05 -5.93
N GLU A 30 -12.79 7.54 -4.96
CA GLU A 30 -12.92 8.17 -3.65
C GLU A 30 -11.78 7.74 -2.70
N TYR A 31 -11.24 6.54 -2.90
CA TYR A 31 -10.10 6.04 -2.15
C TYR A 31 -8.79 6.73 -2.55
N ALA A 32 -8.60 6.97 -3.85
CA ALA A 32 -7.48 7.77 -4.35
C ALA A 32 -7.47 9.22 -3.82
N SER A 33 -8.61 9.71 -3.30
CA SER A 33 -8.72 11.03 -2.66
C SER A 33 -8.47 11.02 -1.14
N GLY A 34 -8.26 9.85 -0.55
CA GLY A 34 -7.83 9.68 0.84
C GLY A 34 -8.87 10.05 1.89
N ASN A 35 -10.14 9.73 1.66
CA ASN A 35 -11.21 9.98 2.62
C ASN A 35 -11.57 8.73 3.44
N THR A 36 -10.93 8.55 4.62
CA THR A 36 -11.25 7.46 5.56
C THR A 36 -12.71 7.42 6.01
N GLY A 37 -13.43 8.55 5.94
CA GLY A 37 -14.87 8.60 6.21
C GLY A 37 -15.70 7.78 5.23
N ASN A 38 -15.18 7.51 4.02
CA ASN A 38 -15.82 6.64 3.05
C ASN A 38 -15.63 5.15 3.38
N VAL A 39 -14.42 4.75 3.81
CA VAL A 39 -14.14 3.37 4.21
C VAL A 39 -15.12 2.91 5.30
N GLU A 40 -15.25 3.69 6.37
CA GLU A 40 -16.16 3.37 7.46
C GLU A 40 -17.63 3.26 6.96
N SER A 41 -18.02 4.12 6.01
CA SER A 41 -19.37 4.08 5.43
C SER A 41 -19.61 2.81 4.63
N VAL A 42 -18.64 2.38 3.82
CA VAL A 42 -18.73 1.13 3.04
C VAL A 42 -18.71 -0.08 3.98
N LEU A 43 -17.81 -0.12 4.96
CA LEU A 43 -17.73 -1.20 5.92
C LEU A 43 -19.07 -1.45 6.66
N LYS A 44 -19.85 -0.39 6.92
CA LYS A 44 -21.19 -0.53 7.53
C LYS A 44 -22.20 -1.24 6.63
N THR A 45 -21.96 -1.32 5.33
CA THR A 45 -22.84 -1.99 4.35
C THR A 45 -22.43 -3.43 4.07
N LEU A 46 -21.21 -3.80 4.38
CA LEU A 46 -20.67 -5.14 4.16
C LEU A 46 -21.04 -6.10 5.31
N PRO A 47 -21.16 -7.41 5.03
CA PRO A 47 -21.41 -8.41 6.06
C PRO A 47 -20.27 -8.42 7.09
N ILE A 48 -20.58 -8.94 8.29
CA ILE A 48 -19.58 -9.19 9.34
C ILE A 48 -19.53 -10.71 9.51
N ASP A 49 -18.56 -11.32 8.83
CA ASP A 49 -18.26 -12.72 9.01
C ASP A 49 -17.12 -12.86 10.05
N ILE A 50 -17.13 -13.95 10.82
CA ILE A 50 -16.08 -14.15 11.85
C ILE A 50 -14.76 -14.40 11.14
N PRO A 51 -13.73 -13.58 11.36
CA PRO A 51 -12.45 -13.78 10.69
C PRO A 51 -11.81 -15.10 11.15
N SER A 52 -11.21 -15.80 10.22
CA SER A 52 -10.40 -16.97 10.50
C SER A 52 -9.16 -16.60 11.35
N PRO A 53 -8.49 -17.55 11.99
CA PRO A 53 -7.25 -17.25 12.69
C PRO A 53 -6.17 -16.62 11.80
N ILE A 54 -6.07 -17.04 10.52
CA ILE A 54 -5.07 -16.52 9.61
C ILE A 54 -5.39 -15.08 9.17
N GLU A 55 -6.68 -14.75 8.94
CA GLU A 55 -7.10 -13.37 8.67
C GLU A 55 -6.86 -12.47 9.89
N THR A 56 -7.08 -12.98 11.10
CA THR A 56 -6.80 -12.27 12.34
C THR A 56 -5.31 -11.95 12.47
N GLU A 57 -4.43 -12.93 12.19
CA GLU A 57 -2.98 -12.75 12.19
C GLU A 57 -2.53 -11.76 11.10
N GLY A 58 -3.10 -11.86 9.90
CA GLY A 58 -2.84 -10.94 8.78
C GLY A 58 -3.22 -9.50 9.13
N LEU A 59 -4.41 -9.26 9.70
CA LEU A 59 -4.84 -7.93 10.13
C LEU A 59 -3.92 -7.32 11.19
N VAL A 60 -3.50 -8.12 12.18
CA VAL A 60 -2.57 -7.67 13.23
C VAL A 60 -1.20 -7.33 12.64
N PHE A 61 -0.70 -8.13 11.70
CA PHE A 61 0.57 -7.89 11.03
C PHE A 61 0.49 -6.62 10.17
N MET A 62 -0.50 -6.54 9.28
CA MET A 62 -0.69 -5.42 8.36
C MET A 62 -0.85 -4.07 9.10
N ARG A 63 -1.50 -4.08 10.28
CA ARG A 63 -1.64 -2.87 11.13
C ARG A 63 -0.28 -2.25 11.50
N GLU A 64 0.72 -3.07 11.81
CA GLU A 64 2.07 -2.60 12.13
C GLU A 64 2.92 -2.38 10.89
N GLU A 65 2.68 -3.08 9.78
CA GLU A 65 3.38 -2.91 8.51
C GLU A 65 3.06 -1.55 7.90
N GLU A 66 1.79 -1.15 7.81
CA GLU A 66 1.37 0.18 7.38
C GLU A 66 1.94 1.29 8.29
N LYS A 67 1.97 1.02 9.60
CA LYS A 67 2.62 1.94 10.54
C LYS A 67 4.13 2.04 10.27
N LEU A 68 4.79 0.95 9.89
CA LEU A 68 6.22 0.95 9.57
C LEU A 68 6.48 1.86 8.36
N ALA A 69 5.70 1.73 7.29
CA ALA A 69 5.80 2.59 6.11
C ALA A 69 5.63 4.07 6.49
N HIS A 70 4.54 4.39 7.22
CA HIS A 70 4.31 5.73 7.76
C HIS A 70 5.53 6.28 8.51
N ASP A 71 6.02 5.53 9.50
CA ASP A 71 7.07 5.98 10.41
C ASP A 71 8.42 6.17 9.69
N VAL A 72 8.76 5.29 8.74
CA VAL A 72 9.94 5.45 7.89
C VAL A 72 9.83 6.73 7.07
N TYR A 73 8.68 7.00 6.45
CA TYR A 73 8.50 8.20 5.61
C TYR A 73 8.51 9.48 6.42
N VAL A 74 7.98 9.50 7.62
CA VAL A 74 8.11 10.63 8.55
C VAL A 74 9.59 10.96 8.82
N VAL A 75 10.39 9.94 9.15
CA VAL A 75 11.82 10.11 9.44
C VAL A 75 12.61 10.54 8.21
N LEU A 76 12.28 10.00 7.02
CA LEU A 76 12.97 10.36 5.77
C LEU A 76 12.56 11.75 5.27
N TYR A 77 11.33 12.17 5.53
CA TYR A 77 10.92 13.55 5.30
C TYR A 77 11.70 14.54 6.18
N ASP A 78 11.84 14.25 7.47
CA ASP A 78 12.64 15.08 8.38
C ASP A 78 14.10 15.17 7.96
N ALA A 79 14.65 14.08 7.41
CA ALA A 79 16.04 14.04 6.97
C ALA A 79 16.28 14.81 5.66
N TRP A 80 15.36 14.74 4.70
CA TRP A 80 15.59 15.19 3.33
C TRP A 80 14.66 16.30 2.84
N GLY A 81 13.53 16.55 3.50
CA GLY A 81 12.55 17.55 3.11
C GLY A 81 11.84 17.26 1.78
N ALA A 82 12.00 16.05 1.21
CA ALA A 82 11.40 15.68 -0.06
C ALA A 82 9.90 15.40 0.13
N LYS A 83 9.05 16.20 -0.54
CA LYS A 83 7.59 16.22 -0.33
C LYS A 83 6.90 14.88 -0.57
N VAL A 84 7.48 14.00 -1.40
CA VAL A 84 6.94 12.66 -1.66
C VAL A 84 6.77 11.89 -0.35
N PHE A 85 7.74 11.93 0.55
CA PHE A 85 7.66 11.24 1.83
C PHE A 85 6.52 11.77 2.72
N ASN A 86 6.38 13.10 2.83
CA ASN A 86 5.30 13.68 3.63
C ASN A 86 3.91 13.34 3.08
N ASN A 87 3.75 13.37 1.76
CA ASN A 87 2.48 13.08 1.12
C ASN A 87 2.09 11.61 1.30
N ILE A 88 3.06 10.70 1.11
CA ILE A 88 2.82 9.27 1.25
C ILE A 88 2.65 8.90 2.73
N ALA A 89 3.43 9.45 3.66
CA ALA A 89 3.21 9.23 5.09
C ALA A 89 1.77 9.57 5.51
N ALA A 90 1.21 10.67 4.99
CA ALA A 90 -0.19 11.02 5.26
C ALA A 90 -1.20 10.03 4.65
N SER A 91 -0.82 9.30 3.59
CA SER A 91 -1.61 8.21 3.02
C SER A 91 -1.49 6.96 3.86
N GLU A 92 -0.28 6.57 4.28
CA GLU A 92 -0.06 5.40 5.15
C GLU A 92 -0.76 5.54 6.51
N GLN A 93 -0.88 6.76 7.04
CA GLN A 93 -1.70 6.98 8.22
C GLN A 93 -3.16 6.56 8.00
N LYS A 94 -3.70 6.76 6.80
CA LYS A 94 -5.07 6.34 6.48
C LYS A 94 -5.16 4.84 6.25
N HIS A 95 -4.13 4.22 5.67
CA HIS A 95 -4.05 2.78 5.50
C HIS A 95 -4.06 2.09 6.87
N THR A 96 -3.16 2.51 7.77
CA THR A 96 -3.11 1.97 9.12
C THR A 96 -4.42 2.22 9.89
N ASP A 97 -5.10 3.38 9.69
CA ASP A 97 -6.40 3.66 10.29
C ASP A 97 -7.52 2.78 9.71
N ALA A 98 -7.48 2.43 8.41
CA ALA A 98 -8.43 1.53 7.78
C ALA A 98 -8.32 0.10 8.34
N ILE A 99 -7.11 -0.40 8.55
CA ILE A 99 -6.89 -1.68 9.24
C ILE A 99 -7.40 -1.61 10.68
N LYS A 100 -7.16 -0.49 11.38
CA LYS A 100 -7.69 -0.30 12.74
C LYS A 100 -9.21 -0.40 12.80
N LEU A 101 -9.93 0.13 11.81
CA LEU A 101 -11.39 -0.01 11.73
C LEU A 101 -11.82 -1.48 11.65
N LEU A 102 -11.08 -2.34 10.95
CA LEU A 102 -11.34 -3.78 10.91
C LEU A 102 -11.05 -4.44 12.26
N LEU A 103 -9.91 -4.11 12.90
CA LEU A 103 -9.60 -4.63 14.24
C LEU A 103 -10.70 -4.27 15.24
N ASP A 104 -11.14 -3.00 15.26
CA ASP A 104 -12.22 -2.52 16.13
C ASP A 104 -13.56 -3.23 15.82
N ARG A 105 -13.86 -3.44 14.52
CA ARG A 105 -15.07 -4.10 14.03
C ARG A 105 -15.17 -5.54 14.51
N TYR A 106 -14.05 -6.25 14.56
CA TYR A 106 -13.96 -7.66 14.99
C TYR A 106 -13.65 -7.83 16.48
N GLY A 107 -13.35 -6.74 17.20
CA GLY A 107 -12.93 -6.79 18.60
C GLY A 107 -11.55 -7.42 18.79
N ILE A 108 -10.68 -7.31 17.79
CA ILE A 108 -9.28 -7.76 17.82
C ILE A 108 -8.44 -6.68 18.51
N GLU A 109 -7.53 -7.11 19.41
CA GLU A 109 -6.64 -6.18 20.11
C GLU A 109 -5.68 -5.48 19.13
N ASP A 110 -5.66 -4.15 19.14
CA ASP A 110 -4.73 -3.36 18.32
C ASP A 110 -3.28 -3.58 18.81
N PRO A 111 -2.37 -4.09 17.95
CA PRO A 111 -0.96 -4.26 18.34
C PRO A 111 -0.27 -2.92 18.58
N VAL A 112 -0.73 -1.83 17.95
CA VAL A 112 -0.17 -0.47 18.11
C VAL A 112 -0.69 0.16 19.40
N THR A 113 -0.12 -0.26 20.52
CA THR A 113 -0.43 0.31 21.85
C THR A 113 0.33 1.61 22.15
N ASP A 114 1.44 1.83 21.44
CA ASP A 114 2.25 3.05 21.45
C ASP A 114 2.41 3.54 20.00
N SER A 115 1.82 4.70 19.69
CA SER A 115 1.88 5.31 18.36
C SER A 115 3.15 6.09 18.07
N SER A 116 4.12 6.11 18.99
CA SER A 116 5.41 6.78 18.77
C SER A 116 6.13 6.20 17.57
N VAL A 117 6.79 7.07 16.80
CA VAL A 117 7.55 6.68 15.61
C VAL A 117 8.65 5.68 15.98
N GLY A 118 8.67 4.54 15.27
CA GLY A 118 9.67 3.48 15.45
C GLY A 118 9.37 2.51 16.59
N VAL A 119 8.20 2.58 17.23
CA VAL A 119 7.78 1.63 18.27
C VAL A 119 6.84 0.58 17.67
N PHE A 120 7.24 -0.68 17.75
CA PHE A 120 6.50 -1.84 17.23
C PHE A 120 6.45 -2.95 18.28
N LYS A 121 5.33 -3.67 18.32
CA LYS A 121 5.20 -4.90 19.11
C LYS A 121 5.89 -6.08 18.40
N ASN A 122 5.84 -6.09 17.06
CA ASN A 122 6.50 -7.08 16.23
C ASN A 122 8.00 -6.76 16.11
N GLU A 123 8.85 -7.62 16.70
CA GLU A 123 10.31 -7.44 16.71
C GLU A 123 10.94 -7.50 15.30
N VAL A 124 10.32 -8.23 14.35
CA VAL A 124 10.80 -8.31 12.97
C VAL A 124 10.59 -6.97 12.27
N LEU A 125 9.42 -6.37 12.43
CA LEU A 125 9.11 -5.04 11.89
C LEU A 125 9.96 -3.96 12.57
N ALA A 126 10.20 -4.03 13.86
CA ALA A 126 11.13 -3.14 14.56
C ALA A 126 12.56 -3.19 13.99
N GLY A 127 13.06 -4.39 13.70
CA GLY A 127 14.36 -4.59 13.06
C GLY A 127 14.42 -4.09 11.62
N LEU A 128 13.35 -4.33 10.86
CA LEU A 128 13.20 -3.84 9.49
C LEU A 128 13.18 -2.30 9.45
N TYR A 129 12.36 -1.66 10.29
CA TYR A 129 12.31 -0.21 10.43
C TYR A 129 13.70 0.39 10.68
N ALA A 130 14.46 -0.14 11.64
CA ALA A 130 15.79 0.35 11.95
C ALA A 130 16.73 0.28 10.74
N THR A 131 16.69 -0.83 9.99
CA THR A 131 17.51 -1.05 8.79
C THR A 131 17.12 -0.09 7.64
N LEU A 132 15.82 0.11 7.42
CA LEU A 132 15.31 0.99 6.38
C LEU A 132 15.67 2.45 6.67
N VAL A 133 15.49 2.90 7.91
CA VAL A 133 15.86 4.26 8.34
C VAL A 133 17.38 4.48 8.23
N GLU A 134 18.21 3.53 8.67
CA GLU A 134 19.66 3.63 8.53
C GLU A 134 20.06 3.73 7.05
N THR A 135 19.43 2.94 6.19
CA THR A 135 19.71 2.95 4.75
C THR A 135 19.24 4.25 4.10
N GLY A 136 18.01 4.67 4.34
CA GLY A 136 17.45 5.88 3.74
C GLY A 136 18.10 7.18 4.21
N LYS A 137 18.80 7.19 5.35
CA LYS A 137 19.56 8.36 5.83
C LYS A 137 20.90 8.55 5.15
N LYS A 138 21.34 7.66 4.25
CA LYS A 138 22.64 7.80 3.56
C LYS A 138 22.61 8.85 2.46
N SER A 139 21.54 8.89 1.67
CA SER A 139 21.31 9.89 0.63
C SER A 139 19.80 9.99 0.30
N VAL A 140 19.41 11.07 -0.40
CA VAL A 140 18.03 11.20 -0.89
C VAL A 140 17.68 10.09 -1.89
N VAL A 141 18.65 9.62 -2.68
CA VAL A 141 18.44 8.49 -3.61
C VAL A 141 18.22 7.19 -2.82
N ASP A 142 19.04 6.91 -1.80
CA ASP A 142 18.83 5.76 -0.93
C ASP A 142 17.46 5.82 -0.23
N ALA A 143 17.04 7.02 0.20
CA ALA A 143 15.71 7.21 0.78
C ALA A 143 14.58 6.86 -0.20
N LEU A 144 14.66 7.34 -1.45
CA LEU A 144 13.68 7.02 -2.49
C LEU A 144 13.68 5.53 -2.86
N MET A 145 14.87 4.89 -2.89
CA MET A 145 15.00 3.44 -3.08
C MET A 145 14.34 2.66 -1.95
N VAL A 146 14.52 3.11 -0.70
CA VAL A 146 13.85 2.54 0.47
C VAL A 146 12.34 2.68 0.34
N GLY A 147 11.85 3.85 -0.08
CA GLY A 147 10.42 4.06 -0.29
C GLY A 147 9.85 3.09 -1.33
N ALA A 148 10.47 2.97 -2.50
CA ALA A 148 10.03 2.04 -3.53
C ALA A 148 10.05 0.58 -3.05
N ALA A 149 11.08 0.19 -2.28
CA ALA A 149 11.20 -1.16 -1.75
C ALA A 149 10.12 -1.50 -0.70
N ILE A 150 9.71 -0.54 0.13
CA ILE A 150 8.60 -0.69 1.09
C ILE A 150 7.30 -0.96 0.32
N GLU A 151 7.00 -0.14 -0.70
CA GLU A 151 5.76 -0.31 -1.47
C GLU A 151 5.71 -1.66 -2.22
N GLU A 152 6.85 -2.15 -2.72
CA GLU A 152 6.89 -3.49 -3.31
C GLU A 152 6.61 -4.60 -2.29
N ILE A 153 7.13 -4.48 -1.07
CA ILE A 153 6.89 -5.44 0.01
C ILE A 153 5.41 -5.44 0.36
N ASP A 154 4.84 -4.27 0.57
CA ASP A 154 3.45 -4.07 0.91
C ASP A 154 2.50 -4.63 -0.17
N ILE A 155 2.73 -4.29 -1.44
CA ILE A 155 1.99 -4.87 -2.58
C ILE A 155 2.05 -6.40 -2.57
N ARG A 156 3.23 -6.98 -2.40
CA ARG A 156 3.43 -8.43 -2.38
C ARG A 156 2.67 -9.08 -1.24
N ASP A 157 2.75 -8.51 -0.05
CA ASP A 157 2.19 -9.09 1.17
C ASP A 157 0.66 -8.95 1.16
N ILE A 158 0.09 -7.81 0.74
CA ILE A 158 -1.35 -7.64 0.52
C ILE A 158 -1.87 -8.61 -0.55
N MET A 159 -1.18 -8.78 -1.68
CA MET A 159 -1.58 -9.72 -2.73
C MET A 159 -1.57 -11.16 -2.23
N THR A 160 -0.60 -11.52 -1.39
CA THR A 160 -0.54 -12.84 -0.76
C THR A 160 -1.74 -13.06 0.16
N GLU A 161 -2.06 -12.08 0.99
CA GLU A 161 -3.23 -12.14 1.87
C GLU A 161 -4.54 -12.31 1.06
N LEU A 162 -4.74 -11.48 0.03
CA LEU A 162 -5.93 -11.54 -0.83
C LEU A 162 -6.07 -12.86 -1.60
N THR A 163 -4.95 -13.49 -1.97
CA THR A 163 -4.97 -14.73 -2.77
C THR A 163 -5.14 -15.98 -1.92
N ASP A 164 -4.47 -16.03 -0.78
CA ASP A 164 -4.27 -17.26 -0.04
C ASP A 164 -5.05 -17.32 1.27
N ASN A 165 -5.38 -16.17 1.88
CA ASN A 165 -5.79 -16.11 3.27
C ASN A 165 -7.17 -15.47 3.50
N VAL A 166 -7.58 -14.50 2.66
CA VAL A 166 -8.76 -13.65 2.92
C VAL A 166 -9.96 -14.11 2.10
N ASP A 167 -11.09 -14.33 2.78
CA ASP A 167 -12.39 -14.57 2.14
C ASP A 167 -13.50 -13.64 2.67
N ASN A 168 -13.25 -12.87 3.73
CA ASN A 168 -14.18 -11.88 4.26
C ASN A 168 -14.26 -10.64 3.36
N ALA A 169 -15.48 -10.28 2.95
CA ALA A 169 -15.72 -9.20 1.98
C ALA A 169 -15.25 -7.82 2.45
N ASP A 170 -15.32 -7.53 3.73
CA ASP A 170 -14.86 -6.25 4.30
C ASP A 170 -13.34 -6.17 4.44
N ILE A 171 -12.66 -7.27 4.72
CA ILE A 171 -11.19 -7.36 4.69
C ILE A 171 -10.70 -7.21 3.26
N THR A 172 -11.30 -7.97 2.31
CA THR A 172 -11.00 -7.86 0.88
C THR A 172 -11.11 -6.42 0.40
N PHE A 173 -12.21 -5.73 0.72
CA PHE A 173 -12.42 -4.34 0.32
C PHE A 173 -11.31 -3.41 0.83
N VAL A 174 -10.90 -3.54 2.09
CA VAL A 174 -9.82 -2.71 2.64
C VAL A 174 -8.49 -3.04 1.99
N TYR A 175 -8.14 -4.32 1.86
CA TYR A 175 -6.86 -4.74 1.27
C TYR A 175 -6.74 -4.36 -0.21
N GLU A 176 -7.80 -4.48 -1.01
CA GLU A 176 -7.80 -3.98 -2.40
C GLU A 176 -7.56 -2.48 -2.48
N SER A 177 -8.08 -1.74 -1.53
CA SER A 177 -7.87 -0.30 -1.44
C SER A 177 -6.45 0.08 -1.06
N LEU A 178 -5.86 -0.64 -0.09
CA LEU A 178 -4.46 -0.48 0.28
C LEU A 178 -3.56 -0.81 -0.93
N LEU A 179 -3.81 -1.93 -1.60
CA LEU A 179 -3.08 -2.37 -2.79
C LEU A 179 -3.06 -1.30 -3.89
N ALA A 180 -4.20 -0.67 -4.16
CA ALA A 180 -4.29 0.43 -5.11
C ALA A 180 -3.48 1.65 -4.66
N GLY A 181 -3.49 1.96 -3.36
CA GLY A 181 -2.70 3.02 -2.74
C GLY A 181 -1.20 2.78 -2.91
N SER A 182 -0.72 1.62 -2.49
CA SER A 182 0.71 1.24 -2.56
C SER A 182 1.22 1.22 -4.00
N GLY A 183 0.39 0.80 -4.97
CA GLY A 183 0.71 0.94 -6.40
C GLY A 183 0.89 2.40 -6.84
N ASN A 184 0.09 3.34 -6.32
CA ASN A 184 0.27 4.78 -6.56
C ASN A 184 1.56 5.32 -5.91
N HIS A 185 1.86 4.87 -4.71
CA HIS A 185 3.05 5.26 -3.96
C HIS A 185 4.33 4.77 -4.66
N LEU A 186 4.35 3.51 -5.12
CA LEU A 186 5.46 2.94 -5.89
C LEU A 186 5.75 3.78 -7.14
N ARG A 187 4.71 4.13 -7.93
CA ARG A 187 4.86 5.03 -9.08
C ARG A 187 5.45 6.39 -8.69
N ALA A 188 5.03 6.95 -7.56
CA ALA A 188 5.55 8.24 -7.10
C ALA A 188 7.03 8.14 -6.73
N PHE A 189 7.47 7.10 -6.03
CA PHE A 189 8.88 6.90 -5.71
C PHE A 189 9.72 6.67 -6.96
N VAL A 190 9.28 5.80 -7.88
CA VAL A 190 9.96 5.53 -9.15
C VAL A 190 10.09 6.81 -10.01
N SER A 191 9.03 7.61 -10.09
CA SER A 191 9.08 8.90 -10.77
C SER A 191 10.09 9.87 -10.13
N ASN A 192 10.16 9.91 -8.79
CA ASN A 192 11.15 10.75 -8.10
C ASN A 192 12.58 10.25 -8.30
N LEU A 193 12.81 8.94 -8.37
CA LEU A 193 14.10 8.35 -8.71
C LEU A 193 14.52 8.72 -10.13
N ALA A 194 13.63 8.62 -11.10
CA ALA A 194 13.89 9.03 -12.48
C ALA A 194 14.27 10.52 -12.58
N MET A 195 13.64 11.42 -11.79
CA MET A 195 14.06 12.82 -11.70
C MET A 195 15.47 13.01 -11.11
N GLN A 196 15.98 12.04 -10.35
CA GLN A 196 17.36 12.01 -9.88
C GLN A 196 18.33 11.33 -10.88
N GLY A 197 17.82 10.90 -12.05
CA GLY A 197 18.60 10.18 -13.06
C GLY A 197 18.88 8.72 -12.70
N VAL A 198 18.04 8.12 -11.85
CA VAL A 198 18.15 6.73 -11.42
C VAL A 198 17.00 5.93 -12.00
N ASP A 199 17.30 4.90 -12.78
CA ASP A 199 16.32 3.90 -13.22
C ASP A 199 16.17 2.86 -12.10
N TYR A 200 14.91 2.66 -11.66
CA TYR A 200 14.59 1.71 -10.61
C TYR A 200 14.31 0.33 -11.21
N GLU A 201 14.94 -0.68 -10.67
CA GLU A 201 14.65 -2.08 -10.97
C GLU A 201 13.94 -2.72 -9.76
N PRO A 202 12.87 -3.50 -9.96
CA PRO A 202 12.13 -4.11 -8.87
C PRO A 202 13.01 -5.07 -8.05
N GLN A 203 12.79 -5.08 -6.74
CA GLN A 203 13.57 -5.85 -5.80
C GLN A 203 12.78 -7.01 -5.19
N TYR A 204 11.47 -6.87 -5.07
CA TYR A 204 10.56 -7.80 -4.37
C TYR A 204 9.41 -8.28 -5.25
N LEU A 205 9.00 -7.52 -6.28
CA LEU A 205 8.03 -7.93 -7.29
C LEU A 205 8.73 -8.60 -8.47
N ASP A 206 8.01 -9.41 -9.22
CA ASP A 206 8.47 -9.84 -10.53
C ASP A 206 8.33 -8.72 -11.57
N ASP A 207 9.15 -8.78 -12.62
CA ASP A 207 9.21 -7.73 -13.63
C ASP A 207 7.85 -7.44 -14.28
N ALA A 208 7.05 -8.48 -14.56
CA ALA A 208 5.78 -8.33 -15.25
C ALA A 208 4.73 -7.62 -14.38
N LEU A 209 4.68 -7.93 -13.08
CA LEU A 209 3.80 -7.26 -12.13
C LEU A 209 4.24 -5.81 -11.93
N TYR A 210 5.53 -5.58 -11.74
CA TYR A 210 6.09 -4.23 -11.61
C TYR A 210 5.76 -3.38 -12.84
N GLU A 211 6.04 -3.86 -14.05
CA GLU A 211 5.72 -3.15 -15.28
C GLU A 211 4.23 -2.82 -15.38
N SER A 212 3.35 -3.78 -15.05
CA SER A 212 1.91 -3.55 -15.07
C SER A 212 1.48 -2.44 -14.10
N ILE A 213 2.11 -2.34 -12.93
CA ILE A 213 1.83 -1.28 -11.94
C ILE A 213 2.33 0.07 -12.46
N ILE A 214 3.57 0.13 -12.98
CA ILE A 214 4.16 1.38 -13.45
C ILE A 214 3.42 1.93 -14.69
N GLU A 215 2.98 1.06 -15.60
CA GLU A 215 2.26 1.43 -16.81
C GLU A 215 0.78 1.76 -16.54
N SER A 216 0.20 1.29 -15.44
CA SER A 216 -1.17 1.63 -15.08
C SER A 216 -1.28 3.13 -14.87
N THR A 217 -1.78 3.83 -15.87
CA THR A 217 -2.10 5.26 -15.74
C THR A 217 -3.31 5.39 -14.81
N ASN A 218 -3.25 6.33 -13.89
CA ASN A 218 -4.45 6.78 -13.20
C ASN A 218 -5.48 7.21 -14.25
N THR A 219 -6.45 6.37 -14.54
CA THR A 219 -7.58 6.68 -15.40
C THR A 219 -8.56 7.65 -14.71
N SER A 220 -8.05 8.53 -13.87
CA SER A 220 -8.78 9.58 -13.18
C SER A 220 -8.64 10.89 -13.94
N GLY A 221 -9.53 11.10 -14.90
CA GLY A 221 -10.02 12.42 -15.24
C GLY A 221 -9.17 13.29 -16.13
N ASN A 222 -9.34 13.20 -17.44
CA ASN A 222 -9.46 14.40 -18.25
C ASN A 222 -10.38 14.18 -19.46
N GLY A 223 -11.68 14.06 -19.20
CA GLY A 223 -12.75 14.23 -20.19
C GLY A 223 -13.11 15.71 -20.40
N GLY A 224 -12.13 16.59 -20.52
CA GLY A 224 -12.32 17.98 -20.93
C GLY A 224 -12.52 18.08 -22.43
N GLY A 225 -13.69 17.69 -22.95
CA GLY A 225 -14.10 17.93 -24.33
C GLY A 225 -14.20 19.42 -24.59
N ASN A 226 -13.20 19.98 -25.25
CA ASN A 226 -13.23 21.35 -25.79
C ASN A 226 -14.08 21.37 -27.07
N GLY A 227 -15.40 21.48 -26.91
CA GLY A 227 -16.34 21.74 -28.01
C GLY A 227 -16.10 23.13 -28.58
N ARG A 228 -15.27 23.25 -29.63
CA ARG A 228 -15.25 24.42 -30.46
C ARG A 228 -16.54 24.45 -31.27
N HIS A 229 -17.45 25.35 -30.93
CA HIS A 229 -18.45 25.85 -31.85
C HIS A 229 -17.76 26.84 -32.80
N GLY A 230 -17.64 26.44 -34.05
CA GLY A 230 -17.49 27.35 -35.16
C GLY A 230 -18.86 27.57 -35.80
N GLY A 231 -19.20 28.80 -36.03
CA GLY A 231 -20.32 29.29 -36.75
C GLY A 231 -20.06 30.74 -37.07
#